data_8b0e8f15a18693ce04b920b8fcf8148c
#
_entry.id   8b0e8f15a18693ce04b920b8fcf8148c
#
_cell.length_a   1.000
_cell.length_b   1.000
_cell.length_c   1.000
_cell.angle_alpha   90.00
_cell.angle_beta   90.00
_cell.angle_gamma   90.00
#
_symmetry.space_group_name_H-M   'P 1'
#
loop_
_entity.id
_entity.type
_entity.pdbx_description
1 polymer ?
#
loop_
_entity_poly.entity_id
_entity_poly.type
_entity_poly.pdbx_seq_one_letter_code
_entity_poly.pdbx_strand_id
1 'polypeptide(L)'
;LYVCLFAFVIFKEKLNFIFSLALIFCLSGIIILTVSNSSFSGNMYSIGNFLALIGAIFYAGYLLSVNKLSVKYDIFNLIFYSSFFACIPLGIGSLLELDNPFPETYLGWSNFLGQAIFVQIMGQGLVIYGLSKIKPQISSLLLLFQPVTATILGVYFFSETLLLGQFFGVIIL
;
A
#
# COMPACT_ATOMS: atom_id res chain seq x y z
N LEU A 1 -8.65 5.55 0.26
CA LEU A 1 -9.52 6.69 0.59
C LEU A 1 -8.88 8.01 0.17
N TYR A 2 -7.67 8.35 0.66
CA TYR A 2 -6.99 9.63 0.35
C TYR A 2 -6.75 9.83 -1.15
N VAL A 3 -6.45 8.77 -1.90
CA VAL A 3 -6.30 8.84 -3.36
C VAL A 3 -7.60 9.31 -4.03
N CYS A 4 -8.76 8.81 -3.58
CA CYS A 4 -10.06 9.23 -4.12
C CYS A 4 -10.38 10.68 -3.76
N LEU A 5 -10.10 11.09 -2.51
CA LEU A 5 -10.28 12.47 -2.09
C LEU A 5 -9.40 13.42 -2.89
N PHE A 6 -8.13 13.09 -3.06
CA PHE A 6 -7.21 13.91 -3.85
C PHE A 6 -7.56 13.89 -5.34
N ALA A 7 -7.98 12.75 -5.89
CA ALA A 7 -8.46 12.68 -7.27
C ALA A 7 -9.67 13.59 -7.49
N PHE A 8 -10.63 13.59 -6.56
CA PHE A 8 -11.78 14.50 -6.63
C PHE A 8 -11.36 15.98 -6.56
N VAL A 9 -10.47 16.33 -5.62
CA VAL A 9 -10.03 17.73 -5.43
C VAL A 9 -9.11 18.21 -6.55
N ILE A 10 -8.14 17.39 -6.97
CA ILE A 10 -7.11 17.80 -7.93
C ILE A 10 -7.58 17.67 -9.37
N PHE A 11 -8.27 16.57 -9.70
CA PHE A 11 -8.70 16.31 -11.09
C PHE A 11 -10.15 16.74 -11.35
N LYS A 12 -10.89 17.21 -10.32
CA LYS A 12 -12.32 17.60 -10.40
C LYS A 12 -13.18 16.51 -11.06
N GLU A 13 -12.80 15.25 -10.89
CA GLU A 13 -13.53 14.13 -11.45
C GLU A 13 -14.81 13.90 -10.64
N LYS A 14 -15.95 13.84 -11.32
CA LYS A 14 -17.24 13.58 -10.68
C LYS A 14 -17.26 12.13 -10.20
N LEU A 15 -17.42 11.93 -8.90
CA LEU A 15 -17.64 10.59 -8.33
C LEU A 15 -19.01 10.09 -8.80
N ASN A 16 -19.02 8.95 -9.48
CA ASN A 16 -20.27 8.29 -9.83
C ASN A 16 -20.88 7.64 -8.56
N PHE A 17 -22.20 7.63 -8.44
CA PHE A 17 -22.92 7.02 -7.31
C PHE A 17 -22.49 5.57 -7.07
N ILE A 18 -22.37 4.78 -8.14
CA ILE A 18 -21.92 3.37 -8.08
C ILE A 18 -20.51 3.29 -7.48
N PHE A 19 -19.61 4.19 -7.86
CA PHE A 19 -18.26 4.25 -7.32
C PHE A 19 -18.25 4.58 -5.82
N SER A 20 -19.06 5.55 -5.39
CA SER A 20 -19.18 5.90 -3.97
C SER A 20 -19.72 4.73 -3.14
N LEU A 21 -20.68 3.99 -3.68
CA LEU A 21 -21.21 2.79 -3.03
C LEU A 21 -20.14 1.71 -2.90
N ALA A 22 -19.41 1.41 -3.97
CA ALA A 22 -18.31 0.45 -3.96
C ALA A 22 -17.22 0.84 -2.93
N LEU A 23 -16.88 2.13 -2.85
CA LEU A 23 -15.93 2.64 -1.88
C LEU A 23 -16.38 2.40 -0.42
N ILE A 24 -17.66 2.62 -0.12
CA ILE A 24 -18.22 2.36 1.22
C ILE A 24 -18.13 0.87 1.57
N PHE A 25 -18.51 -0.02 0.63
CA PHE A 25 -18.39 -1.46 0.85
C PHE A 25 -16.93 -1.89 1.08
N CYS A 26 -16.01 -1.45 0.24
CA CYS A 26 -14.59 -1.75 0.40
C CYS A 26 -14.03 -1.24 1.75
N LEU A 27 -14.40 -0.04 2.17
CA LEU A 27 -13.96 0.50 3.46
C LEU A 27 -14.53 -0.31 4.63
N SER A 28 -15.81 -0.70 4.58
CA SER A 28 -16.41 -1.53 5.61
C SER A 28 -15.73 -2.89 5.71
N GLY A 29 -15.39 -3.52 4.58
CA GLY A 29 -14.65 -4.78 4.55
C GLY A 29 -13.26 -4.66 5.19
N ILE A 30 -12.51 -3.60 4.87
CA ILE A 30 -11.19 -3.35 5.46
C ILE A 30 -11.29 -3.10 6.97
N ILE A 31 -12.28 -2.32 7.42
CA ILE A 31 -12.49 -2.07 8.86
C ILE A 31 -12.76 -3.37 9.59
N ILE A 32 -13.63 -4.24 9.06
CA ILE A 32 -13.94 -5.54 9.64
C ILE A 32 -12.67 -6.42 9.71
N LEU A 33 -11.89 -6.48 8.62
CA LEU A 33 -10.63 -7.22 8.58
C LEU A 33 -9.65 -6.71 9.65
N THR A 34 -9.49 -5.39 9.76
CA THR A 34 -8.53 -4.78 10.68
C THR A 34 -8.95 -4.96 12.13
N VAL A 35 -10.22 -4.74 12.44
CA VAL A 35 -10.76 -4.90 13.81
C VAL A 35 -10.71 -6.35 14.26
N SER A 36 -10.95 -7.30 13.36
CA SER A 36 -10.88 -8.73 13.67
C SER A 36 -9.46 -9.20 13.99
N ASN A 37 -8.44 -8.54 13.46
CA ASN A 37 -7.03 -8.87 13.69
C ASN A 37 -6.45 -8.22 14.95
N SER A 38 -7.02 -7.11 15.39
CA SER A 38 -6.51 -6.40 16.55
C SER A 38 -7.16 -6.95 17.81
N SER A 39 -6.37 -7.60 18.67
CA SER A 39 -6.64 -7.57 20.10
C SER A 39 -6.66 -6.08 20.46
N PHE A 40 -7.83 -5.53 20.67
CA PHE A 40 -8.06 -4.11 20.97
C PHE A 40 -7.51 -3.80 22.37
N SER A 41 -6.20 -3.90 22.55
CA SER A 41 -5.51 -3.41 23.76
C SER A 41 -5.14 -1.95 23.55
N GLY A 42 -6.04 -1.15 23.84
CA GLY A 42 -6.07 0.11 24.60
C GLY A 42 -5.24 1.30 24.16
N ASN A 43 -4.42 1.33 23.13
CA ASN A 43 -3.72 2.55 22.73
C ASN A 43 -4.00 2.92 21.26
N MET A 44 -5.25 3.22 20.97
CA MET A 44 -5.70 3.76 19.68
C MET A 44 -5.07 5.12 19.32
N TYR A 45 -4.40 5.74 20.28
CA TYR A 45 -3.70 7.04 20.17
C TYR A 45 -2.18 6.89 20.12
N SER A 46 -1.65 5.75 19.67
CA SER A 46 -0.21 5.61 19.56
C SER A 46 0.32 6.55 18.46
N ILE A 47 1.48 7.16 18.72
CA ILE A 47 2.20 7.99 17.76
C ILE A 47 2.35 7.26 16.42
N GLY A 48 2.53 5.92 16.44
CA GLY A 48 2.60 5.10 15.24
C GLY A 48 1.37 5.17 14.35
N ASN A 49 0.15 5.14 14.92
CA ASN A 49 -1.09 5.26 14.14
C ASN A 49 -1.22 6.65 13.50
N PHE A 50 -0.80 7.69 14.20
CA PHE A 50 -0.79 9.05 13.65
C PHE A 50 0.22 9.18 12.50
N LEU A 51 1.43 8.65 12.66
CA LEU A 51 2.43 8.63 11.61
C LEU A 51 1.97 7.81 10.39
N ALA A 52 1.28 6.69 10.62
CA ALA A 52 0.70 5.89 9.53
C ALA A 52 -0.36 6.67 8.73
N LEU A 53 -1.19 7.49 9.39
CA LEU A 53 -2.15 8.36 8.70
C LEU A 53 -1.44 9.40 7.84
N ILE A 54 -0.39 10.03 8.35
CA ILE A 54 0.42 10.98 7.59
C ILE A 54 1.08 10.26 6.39
N GLY A 55 1.68 9.09 6.62
CA GLY A 55 2.26 8.26 5.57
C GLY A 55 1.27 7.92 4.46
N ALA A 56 0.01 7.61 4.82
CA ALA A 56 -1.05 7.33 3.85
C ALA A 56 -1.39 8.54 2.97
N ILE A 57 -1.29 9.77 3.48
CA ILE A 57 -1.47 11.00 2.69
C ILE A 57 -0.33 11.13 1.66
N PHE A 58 0.93 10.97 2.08
CA PHE A 58 2.07 11.01 1.17
C PHE A 58 2.01 9.89 0.12
N TYR A 59 1.61 8.68 0.52
CA TYR A 59 1.43 7.56 -0.39
C TYR A 59 0.35 7.83 -1.45
N ALA A 60 -0.76 8.46 -1.06
CA ALA A 60 -1.80 8.88 -2.00
C ALA A 60 -1.26 9.92 -3.00
N GLY A 61 -0.50 10.90 -2.53
CA GLY A 61 0.19 11.88 -3.39
C GLY A 61 1.17 11.22 -4.36
N TYR A 62 1.94 10.23 -3.89
CA TYR A 62 2.83 9.43 -4.72
C TYR A 62 2.06 8.70 -5.84
N LEU A 63 0.99 7.98 -5.51
CA LEU A 63 0.19 7.22 -6.49
C LEU A 63 -0.40 8.13 -7.57
N LEU A 64 -0.92 9.29 -7.21
CA LEU A 64 -1.46 10.27 -8.17
C LEU A 64 -0.36 10.87 -9.05
N SER A 65 0.80 11.16 -8.47
CA SER A 65 1.95 11.68 -9.21
C SER A 65 2.46 10.65 -10.21
N VAL A 66 2.60 9.39 -9.78
CA VAL A 66 3.01 8.28 -10.64
C VAL A 66 1.99 8.04 -11.76
N ASN A 67 0.69 8.04 -11.45
CA ASN A 67 -0.35 7.89 -12.48
C ASN A 67 -0.23 8.99 -13.56
N LYS A 68 -0.01 10.24 -13.18
CA LYS A 68 0.16 11.35 -14.11
C LYS A 68 1.47 11.27 -14.91
N LEU A 69 2.55 10.86 -14.26
CA LEU A 69 3.88 10.80 -14.87
C LEU A 69 4.08 9.55 -15.73
N SER A 70 3.41 8.43 -15.42
CA SER A 70 3.52 7.17 -16.15
C SER A 70 3.01 7.22 -17.59
N VAL A 71 2.23 8.25 -17.94
CA VAL A 71 1.84 8.52 -19.33
C VAL A 71 2.99 9.12 -20.13
N LYS A 72 3.93 9.82 -19.47
CA LYS A 72 4.99 10.61 -20.11
C LYS A 72 6.37 9.98 -19.98
N TYR A 73 6.63 9.26 -18.90
CA TYR A 73 7.94 8.70 -18.57
C TYR A 73 7.88 7.17 -18.50
N ASP A 74 8.99 6.53 -18.85
CA ASP A 74 9.15 5.09 -18.73
C ASP A 74 9.04 4.59 -17.30
N ILE A 75 8.47 3.38 -17.14
CA ILE A 75 8.26 2.73 -15.85
C ILE A 75 9.58 2.58 -15.08
N PHE A 76 10.66 2.20 -15.77
CA PHE A 76 11.97 2.05 -15.13
C PHE A 76 12.50 3.36 -14.55
N ASN A 77 12.34 4.46 -15.28
CA ASN A 77 12.73 5.78 -14.79
C ASN A 77 11.93 6.17 -13.54
N LEU A 78 10.62 5.90 -13.52
CA LEU A 78 9.77 6.19 -12.36
C LEU A 78 10.17 5.36 -11.14
N ILE A 79 10.44 4.06 -11.32
CA ILE A 79 10.94 3.20 -10.24
C ILE A 79 12.29 3.71 -9.74
N PHE A 80 13.22 3.99 -10.65
CA PHE A 80 14.55 4.44 -10.29
C PHE A 80 14.51 5.72 -9.46
N TYR A 81 13.86 6.77 -9.96
CA TYR A 81 13.80 8.03 -9.24
C TYR A 81 13.03 7.93 -7.93
N SER A 82 11.89 7.22 -7.91
CA SER A 82 11.13 7.05 -6.66
C SER A 82 11.93 6.31 -5.60
N SER A 83 12.66 5.25 -5.98
CA SER A 83 13.52 4.49 -5.07
C SER A 83 14.72 5.31 -4.62
N PHE A 84 15.37 6.04 -5.55
CA PHE A 84 16.51 6.89 -5.23
C PHE A 84 16.16 7.96 -4.19
N PHE A 85 15.07 8.68 -4.40
CA PHE A 85 14.62 9.69 -3.44
C PHE A 85 14.11 9.08 -2.12
N ALA A 86 13.56 7.86 -2.14
CA ALA A 86 13.17 7.17 -0.92
C ALA A 86 14.38 6.70 -0.09
N CYS A 87 15.51 6.38 -0.72
CA CYS A 87 16.73 6.00 -0.01
C CYS A 87 17.29 7.11 0.91
N ILE A 88 17.05 8.38 0.56
CA ILE A 88 17.59 9.50 1.34
C ILE A 88 17.00 9.54 2.76
N PRO A 89 15.68 9.67 2.95
CA PRO A 89 15.09 9.70 4.29
C PRO A 89 15.25 8.37 5.04
N LEU A 90 15.20 7.23 4.32
CA LEU A 90 15.42 5.92 4.94
C LEU A 90 16.87 5.75 5.41
N GLY A 91 17.85 6.22 4.61
CA GLY A 91 19.26 6.22 5.03
C GLY A 91 19.51 7.11 6.24
N ILE A 92 18.92 8.30 6.29
CA ILE A 92 19.00 9.17 7.47
C ILE A 92 18.36 8.49 8.68
N GLY A 93 17.18 7.88 8.51
CA GLY A 93 16.48 7.15 9.58
C GLY A 93 17.32 6.00 10.15
N SER A 94 17.93 5.19 9.28
CA SER A 94 18.77 4.07 9.70
C SER A 94 20.04 4.50 10.44
N LEU A 95 20.58 5.68 10.14
CA LEU A 95 21.72 6.24 10.87
C LEU A 95 21.35 6.77 12.27
N LEU A 96 20.07 7.08 12.49
CA LEU A 96 19.57 7.52 13.80
C LEU A 96 19.20 6.35 14.72
N GLU A 97 19.01 5.15 14.17
CA GLU A 97 18.85 3.94 14.94
C GLU A 97 20.21 3.46 15.43
N LEU A 98 20.28 3.06 16.71
CA LEU A 98 21.53 2.60 17.34
C LEU A 98 21.95 1.20 16.91
N ASP A 99 21.06 0.47 16.23
CA ASP A 99 21.28 -0.89 15.75
C ASP A 99 21.93 -0.90 14.37
N ASN A 100 22.68 -1.96 14.06
CA ASN A 100 23.32 -2.13 12.77
C ASN A 100 22.26 -2.38 11.68
N PRO A 101 22.07 -1.49 10.69
CA PRO A 101 21.04 -1.64 9.66
C PRO A 101 21.37 -2.72 8.63
N PHE A 102 22.57 -3.28 8.65
CA PHE A 102 23.00 -4.26 7.67
C PHE A 102 22.85 -5.69 8.19
N PRO A 103 22.41 -6.64 7.34
CA PRO A 103 22.31 -8.03 7.71
C PRO A 103 23.69 -8.63 8.02
N GLU A 104 23.78 -9.38 9.10
CA GLU A 104 25.01 -10.09 9.50
C GLU A 104 25.19 -11.42 8.76
N THR A 105 24.13 -11.93 8.10
CA THR A 105 24.11 -13.24 7.48
C THR A 105 23.93 -13.17 5.97
N TYR A 106 24.47 -14.15 5.24
CA TYR A 106 24.23 -14.30 3.79
C TYR A 106 22.74 -14.47 3.47
N LEU A 107 21.98 -15.13 4.33
CA LEU A 107 20.55 -15.29 4.17
C LEU A 107 19.82 -13.94 4.28
N GLY A 108 20.26 -13.07 5.17
CA GLY A 108 19.74 -11.69 5.27
C GLY A 108 19.96 -10.89 3.98
N TRP A 109 21.17 -10.96 3.42
CA TRP A 109 21.47 -10.31 2.14
C TRP A 109 20.65 -10.89 0.98
N SER A 110 20.46 -12.23 0.91
CA SER A 110 19.61 -12.84 -0.13
C SER A 110 18.15 -12.40 0.00
N ASN A 111 17.63 -12.21 1.21
CA ASN A 111 16.29 -11.68 1.44
C ASN A 111 16.17 -10.24 0.96
N PHE A 112 17.16 -9.37 1.21
CA PHE A 112 17.16 -8.00 0.71
C PHE A 112 17.20 -7.94 -0.82
N LEU A 113 18.03 -8.76 -1.45
CA LEU A 113 18.06 -8.87 -2.91
C LEU A 113 16.72 -9.38 -3.46
N GLY A 114 16.13 -10.38 -2.82
CA GLY A 114 14.81 -10.90 -3.16
C GLY A 114 13.75 -9.79 -3.08
N GLN A 115 13.69 -9.03 -2.00
CA GLN A 115 12.77 -7.89 -1.86
C GLN A 115 13.01 -6.83 -2.93
N ALA A 116 14.27 -6.48 -3.21
CA ALA A 116 14.59 -5.48 -4.23
C ALA A 116 14.10 -5.91 -5.63
N ILE A 117 14.29 -7.16 -6.00
CA ILE A 117 13.90 -7.67 -7.32
C ILE A 117 12.40 -7.92 -7.40
N PHE A 118 11.85 -8.74 -6.52
CA PHE A 118 10.47 -9.19 -6.62
C PHE A 118 9.46 -8.13 -6.17
N VAL A 119 9.75 -7.41 -5.10
CA VAL A 119 8.79 -6.43 -4.56
C VAL A 119 8.99 -5.07 -5.24
N GLN A 120 10.23 -4.54 -5.24
CA GLN A 120 10.46 -3.18 -5.72
C GLN A 120 10.45 -3.10 -7.25
N ILE A 121 11.18 -3.96 -7.96
CA ILE A 121 11.24 -3.87 -9.42
C ILE A 121 9.99 -4.49 -10.04
N MET A 122 9.68 -5.74 -9.75
CA MET A 122 8.55 -6.44 -10.37
C MET A 122 7.21 -5.95 -9.82
N GLY A 123 7.03 -5.92 -8.52
CA GLY A 123 5.76 -5.55 -7.87
C GLY A 123 5.40 -4.09 -8.15
N GLN A 124 6.30 -3.17 -7.82
CA GLN A 124 6.09 -1.74 -8.08
C GLN A 124 6.00 -1.45 -9.59
N GLY A 125 6.79 -2.14 -10.42
CA GLY A 125 6.72 -2.00 -11.87
C GLY A 125 5.35 -2.36 -12.43
N LEU A 126 4.75 -3.46 -11.98
CA LEU A 126 3.40 -3.87 -12.36
C LEU A 126 2.33 -2.88 -11.88
N VAL A 127 2.48 -2.34 -10.66
CA VAL A 127 1.59 -1.30 -10.14
C VAL A 127 1.65 -0.05 -11.01
N ILE A 128 2.86 0.46 -11.33
CA ILE A 128 3.04 1.63 -12.17
C ILE A 128 2.50 1.39 -13.58
N TYR A 129 2.74 0.21 -14.15
CA TYR A 129 2.17 -0.18 -15.43
C TYR A 129 0.63 -0.18 -15.40
N GLY A 130 0.03 -0.78 -14.38
CA GLY A 130 -1.41 -0.75 -14.18
C GLY A 130 -1.96 0.68 -14.07
N LEU A 131 -1.31 1.52 -13.25
CA LEU A 131 -1.67 2.93 -13.07
C LEU A 131 -1.61 3.73 -14.37
N SER A 132 -0.72 3.38 -15.31
CA SER A 132 -0.62 4.04 -16.61
C SER A 132 -1.80 3.75 -17.55
N LYS A 133 -2.55 2.66 -17.30
CA LYS A 133 -3.61 2.17 -18.18
C LYS A 133 -5.02 2.46 -17.68
N ILE A 134 -5.19 2.77 -16.41
CA ILE A 134 -6.49 2.92 -15.77
C ILE A 134 -6.59 4.27 -15.05
N LYS A 135 -7.84 4.75 -14.86
CA LYS A 135 -8.08 6.00 -14.14
C LYS A 135 -7.73 5.87 -12.66
N PRO A 136 -7.23 6.95 -12.01
CA PRO A 136 -6.81 6.93 -10.59
C PRO A 136 -7.87 6.39 -9.63
N GLN A 137 -9.15 6.68 -9.90
CA GLN A 137 -10.27 6.21 -9.07
C GLN A 137 -10.38 4.68 -9.10
N ILE A 138 -10.31 4.06 -10.28
CA ILE A 138 -10.38 2.61 -10.42
C ILE A 138 -9.15 1.97 -9.79
N SER A 139 -7.97 2.58 -9.99
CA SER A 139 -6.72 2.11 -9.37
C SER A 139 -6.82 2.07 -7.86
N SER A 140 -7.42 3.10 -7.26
CA SER A 140 -7.56 3.16 -5.80
C SER A 140 -8.48 2.07 -5.25
N LEU A 141 -9.56 1.70 -5.97
CA LEU A 141 -10.40 0.57 -5.60
C LEU A 141 -9.64 -0.76 -5.72
N LEU A 142 -8.91 -0.95 -6.83
CA LEU A 142 -8.12 -2.17 -7.01
C LEU A 142 -7.05 -2.35 -5.94
N LEU A 143 -6.42 -1.27 -5.49
CA LEU A 143 -5.45 -1.32 -4.39
C LEU A 143 -6.07 -1.70 -3.04
N LEU A 144 -7.38 -1.50 -2.86
CA LEU A 144 -8.09 -1.98 -1.67
C LEU A 144 -8.22 -3.51 -1.61
N PHE A 145 -8.00 -4.21 -2.72
CA PHE A 145 -7.90 -5.68 -2.74
C PHE A 145 -6.59 -6.23 -2.18
N GLN A 146 -5.58 -5.39 -1.93
CA GLN A 146 -4.30 -5.84 -1.34
C GLN A 146 -4.48 -6.62 -0.03
N PRO A 147 -5.30 -6.17 0.96
CA PRO A 147 -5.52 -6.94 2.17
C PRO A 147 -6.17 -8.30 1.91
N VAL A 148 -7.05 -8.42 0.92
CA VAL A 148 -7.69 -9.70 0.55
C VAL A 148 -6.65 -10.68 0.02
N THR A 149 -5.84 -10.24 -0.95
CA THR A 149 -4.78 -11.09 -1.50
C THR A 149 -3.75 -11.46 -0.44
N ALA A 150 -3.37 -10.53 0.44
CA ALA A 150 -2.47 -10.79 1.55
C ALA A 150 -3.05 -11.86 2.50
N THR A 151 -4.34 -11.76 2.86
CA THR A 151 -5.02 -12.73 3.72
C THR A 151 -5.08 -14.12 3.08
N ILE A 152 -5.44 -14.21 1.79
CA ILE A 152 -5.48 -15.49 1.07
C ILE A 152 -4.09 -16.14 1.03
N LEU A 153 -3.05 -15.37 0.72
CA LEU A 153 -1.68 -15.86 0.70
C LEU A 153 -1.18 -16.26 2.09
N GLY A 154 -1.56 -15.50 3.14
CA GLY A 154 -1.26 -15.82 4.54
C GLY A 154 -1.82 -17.18 4.95
N VAL A 155 -3.09 -17.45 4.61
CA VAL A 155 -3.70 -18.77 4.84
C VAL A 155 -3.00 -19.86 4.06
N TYR A 156 -2.71 -19.63 2.78
CA TYR A 156 -2.16 -20.67 1.91
C TYR A 156 -0.70 -21.00 2.23
N PHE A 157 0.15 -20.00 2.43
CA PHE A 157 1.59 -20.21 2.63
C PHE A 157 1.99 -20.35 4.10
N PHE A 158 1.28 -19.69 5.01
CA PHE A 158 1.63 -19.66 6.44
C PHE A 158 0.66 -20.45 7.30
N SER A 159 -0.36 -21.12 6.69
CA SER A 159 -1.38 -21.88 7.42
C SER A 159 -2.08 -21.07 8.51
N GLU A 160 -2.24 -19.77 8.30
CA GLU A 160 -2.94 -18.88 9.23
C GLU A 160 -4.41 -19.26 9.32
N THR A 161 -4.95 -19.27 10.54
CA THR A 161 -6.38 -19.51 10.75
C THR A 161 -7.17 -18.23 10.61
N LEU A 162 -8.15 -18.22 9.72
CA LEU A 162 -9.04 -17.07 9.57
C LEU A 162 -10.04 -17.00 10.73
N LEU A 163 -10.12 -15.85 11.37
CA LEU A 163 -11.23 -15.52 12.25
C LEU A 163 -12.51 -15.30 11.42
N LEU A 164 -13.66 -15.64 11.99
CA LEU A 164 -14.96 -15.43 11.32
C LEU A 164 -15.14 -13.98 10.80
N GLY A 165 -14.71 -13.00 11.58
CA GLY A 165 -14.75 -11.59 11.14
C GLY A 165 -13.89 -11.30 9.91
N GLN A 166 -12.71 -11.92 9.80
CA GLN A 166 -11.83 -11.79 8.63
C GLN A 166 -12.47 -12.38 7.37
N PHE A 167 -13.12 -13.54 7.51
CA PHE A 167 -13.84 -14.20 6.41
C PHE A 167 -14.95 -13.29 5.86
N PHE A 168 -15.77 -12.69 6.73
CA PHE A 168 -16.79 -11.72 6.31
C PHE A 168 -16.18 -10.46 5.68
N GLY A 169 -15.07 -9.95 6.24
CA GLY A 169 -14.36 -8.80 5.66
C GLY A 169 -13.86 -9.04 4.24
N VAL A 170 -13.34 -10.24 3.96
CA VAL A 170 -12.88 -10.66 2.62
C VAL A 170 -14.06 -10.76 1.64
N ILE A 171 -15.23 -11.27 2.07
CA ILE A 171 -16.42 -11.41 1.19
C ILE A 171 -17.02 -10.05 0.83
N ILE A 172 -16.98 -9.08 1.75
CA ILE A 172 -17.57 -7.74 1.55
C ILE A 172 -16.69 -6.89 0.63
N LEU A 173 -15.38 -7.14 0.60
CA LEU A 173 -14.40 -6.45 -0.24
C LEU A 173 -14.48 -6.91 -1.68
#